data_6eeffedc4b0e2e334ea37407a57ab090
#
_entry.id   6eeffedc4b0e2e334ea37407a57ab090
#
_cell.length_a   1.000
_cell.length_b   1.000
_cell.length_c   1.000
_cell.angle_alpha   90.00
_cell.angle_beta   90.00
_cell.angle_gamma   90.00
#
_symmetry.space_group_name_H-M   'P 1'
#
loop_
_entity.id
_entity.type
_entity.pdbx_description
1 polymer ?
#
loop_
_entity_poly.entity_id
_entity_poly.type
_entity_poly.pdbx_seq_one_letter_code
_entity_poly.pdbx_strand_id
1 'polypeptide(L)'
;MTIAREKIGEIVYRIYVYRDGKLVTNPQGEANISDFIIGIEVVESITSATIEIKLVVQDAAGAIGAFTGSEQLKIQLVSPIIDRTYFVRSYEIVSRVRDTSGQDMFMLNCCSDEFVKNEINNVFGHSHVVFGGKTESSEIVKQVLQDKRFLQSKKNIFLEETINKQQF
;
A
#
# COMPACT_ATOMS: atom_id res chain seq x y z
N MET A 1 -1.22 23.15 -18.31
CA MET A 1 -1.42 21.74 -17.94
C MET A 1 -1.05 20.91 -19.17
N THR A 2 0.19 20.44 -19.22
CA THR A 2 0.70 19.71 -20.40
C THR A 2 0.34 18.25 -20.20
N ILE A 3 -0.61 17.77 -20.97
CA ILE A 3 -0.93 16.31 -21.01
C ILE A 3 0.25 15.70 -21.77
N ALA A 4 1.14 15.04 -21.02
CA ALA A 4 2.18 14.22 -21.63
C ALA A 4 1.47 13.15 -22.48
N ARG A 5 1.78 13.10 -23.77
CA ARG A 5 1.33 12.03 -24.66
C ARG A 5 1.96 10.75 -24.15
N GLU A 6 1.15 9.91 -23.52
CA GLU A 6 1.55 8.55 -23.13
C GLU A 6 1.94 7.79 -24.40
N LYS A 7 3.21 7.36 -24.46
CA LYS A 7 3.66 6.48 -25.53
C LYS A 7 3.06 5.09 -25.29
N ILE A 8 2.63 4.43 -26.33
CA ILE A 8 2.12 3.05 -26.27
C ILE A 8 3.20 2.17 -25.62
N GLY A 9 2.89 1.55 -24.48
CA GLY A 9 3.80 0.71 -23.71
C GLY A 9 4.49 1.40 -22.51
N GLU A 10 4.30 2.68 -22.31
CA GLU A 10 4.82 3.40 -21.14
C GLU A 10 3.90 3.18 -19.93
N ILE A 11 4.49 2.76 -18.82
CA ILE A 11 3.78 2.69 -17.54
C ILE A 11 4.03 4.00 -16.80
N VAL A 12 2.96 4.73 -16.52
CA VAL A 12 2.99 5.90 -15.65
C VAL A 12 2.70 5.45 -14.24
N TYR A 13 3.56 5.82 -13.31
CA TYR A 13 3.33 5.56 -11.89
C TYR A 13 3.16 6.87 -11.12
N ARG A 14 2.28 6.83 -10.11
CA ARG A 14 2.08 7.91 -9.15
C ARG A 14 2.18 7.35 -7.76
N ILE A 15 2.99 7.99 -6.92
CA ILE A 15 3.29 7.50 -5.58
C ILE A 15 2.98 8.62 -4.58
N TYR A 16 2.15 8.27 -3.60
CA TYR A 16 1.72 9.15 -2.52
C TYR A 16 2.11 8.53 -1.19
N VAL A 17 2.72 9.33 -0.33
CA VAL A 17 3.16 8.92 1.01
C VAL A 17 2.23 9.50 2.06
N TYR A 18 1.87 8.69 3.03
CA TYR A 18 1.07 9.11 4.18
C TYR A 18 1.86 8.82 5.46
N ARG A 19 2.00 9.82 6.32
CA ARG A 19 2.51 9.70 7.69
C ARG A 19 1.40 10.03 8.66
N ASP A 20 1.14 9.15 9.62
CA ASP A 20 0.08 9.30 10.61
C ASP A 20 -1.28 9.68 9.98
N GLY A 21 -1.58 9.06 8.84
CA GLY A 21 -2.80 9.32 8.07
C GLY A 21 -2.82 10.63 7.28
N LYS A 22 -1.76 11.45 7.37
CA LYS A 22 -1.64 12.71 6.63
C LYS A 22 -0.81 12.52 5.37
N LEU A 23 -1.28 13.09 4.27
CA LEU A 23 -0.57 13.11 3.01
C LEU A 23 0.70 13.98 3.13
N VAL A 24 1.84 13.42 2.76
CA VAL A 24 3.10 14.15 2.70
C VAL A 24 3.16 14.93 1.38
N THR A 25 3.53 16.19 1.47
CA THR A 25 3.75 17.06 0.30
C THR A 25 5.19 17.55 0.30
N ASN A 26 5.73 17.76 -0.89
CA ASN A 26 7.02 18.44 -1.05
C ASN A 26 6.90 19.94 -0.69
N PRO A 27 8.00 20.69 -0.62
CA PRO A 27 7.97 22.13 -0.32
C PRO A 27 7.16 22.96 -1.32
N GLN A 28 6.92 22.45 -2.52
CA GLN A 28 6.10 23.08 -3.58
C GLN A 28 4.61 22.76 -3.42
N GLY A 29 4.25 21.94 -2.41
CA GLY A 29 2.87 21.53 -2.15
C GLY A 29 2.39 20.36 -3.01
N GLU A 30 3.27 19.72 -3.77
CA GLU A 30 2.93 18.54 -4.57
C GLU A 30 2.96 17.28 -3.71
N ALA A 31 1.95 16.47 -3.86
CA ALA A 31 1.81 15.22 -3.10
C ALA A 31 2.40 13.98 -3.81
N ASN A 32 2.57 14.06 -5.12
CA ASN A 32 3.14 12.97 -5.91
C ASN A 32 4.66 13.01 -5.80
N ILE A 33 5.25 11.91 -5.31
CA ILE A 33 6.70 11.80 -5.14
C ILE A 33 7.37 10.96 -6.24
N SER A 34 6.68 10.72 -7.35
CA SER A 34 7.20 9.85 -8.43
C SER A 34 8.53 10.32 -8.99
N ASP A 35 8.77 11.63 -9.01
CA ASP A 35 10.01 12.21 -9.53
C ASP A 35 11.25 11.87 -8.69
N PHE A 36 11.04 11.44 -7.44
CA PHE A 36 12.11 10.97 -6.55
C PHE A 36 12.35 9.47 -6.65
N ILE A 37 11.54 8.75 -7.43
CA ILE A 37 11.63 7.29 -7.55
C ILE A 37 12.43 6.93 -8.79
N ILE A 38 13.56 6.27 -8.59
CA ILE A 38 14.45 5.82 -9.67
C ILE A 38 14.27 4.33 -10.00
N GLY A 39 13.58 3.60 -9.14
CA GLY A 39 13.27 2.20 -9.38
C GLY A 39 12.06 1.72 -8.60
N ILE A 40 11.26 0.87 -9.24
CA ILE A 40 10.13 0.20 -8.62
C ILE A 40 10.11 -1.27 -9.06
N GLU A 41 10.01 -2.17 -8.08
CA GLU A 41 9.79 -3.59 -8.29
C GLU A 41 8.51 -4.00 -7.56
N VAL A 42 7.59 -4.65 -8.27
CA VAL A 42 6.35 -5.17 -7.69
C VAL A 42 6.34 -6.68 -7.85
N VAL A 43 6.21 -7.40 -6.74
CA VAL A 43 6.15 -8.86 -6.71
C VAL A 43 4.77 -9.28 -6.22
N GLU A 44 4.00 -9.90 -7.11
CA GLU A 44 2.73 -10.54 -6.80
C GLU A 44 2.87 -12.05 -7.00
N SER A 45 2.42 -12.83 -6.05
CA SER A 45 2.39 -14.29 -6.14
C SER A 45 1.08 -14.84 -5.60
N ILE A 46 0.52 -15.82 -6.28
CA ILE A 46 -0.68 -16.54 -5.81
C ILE A 46 -0.41 -17.39 -4.57
N THR A 47 0.85 -17.66 -4.27
CA THR A 47 1.29 -18.45 -3.11
C THR A 47 1.68 -17.58 -1.92
N SER A 48 1.75 -16.26 -2.09
CA SER A 48 2.08 -15.31 -1.03
C SER A 48 0.82 -14.62 -0.52
N ALA A 49 0.71 -14.47 0.79
CA ALA A 49 -0.37 -13.71 1.42
C ALA A 49 -0.20 -12.19 1.28
N THR A 50 0.93 -11.73 0.78
CA THR A 50 1.24 -10.31 0.64
C THR A 50 1.76 -9.97 -0.74
N ILE A 51 1.56 -8.71 -1.12
CA ILE A 51 2.24 -8.09 -2.25
C ILE A 51 3.47 -7.40 -1.68
N GLU A 52 4.62 -7.62 -2.31
CA GLU A 52 5.87 -6.99 -1.94
C GLU A 52 6.24 -5.93 -2.98
N ILE A 53 6.63 -4.76 -2.51
CA ILE A 53 7.08 -3.67 -3.38
C ILE A 53 8.40 -3.13 -2.85
N LYS A 54 9.38 -3.02 -3.75
CA LYS A 54 10.64 -2.34 -3.47
C LYS A 54 10.68 -1.03 -4.24
N LEU A 55 10.98 0.04 -3.54
CA LEU A 55 11.15 1.37 -4.11
C LEU A 55 12.57 1.85 -3.88
N VAL A 56 13.22 2.28 -4.94
CA VAL A 56 14.50 2.99 -4.83
C VAL A 56 14.22 4.48 -4.95
N VAL A 57 14.49 5.20 -3.88
CA VAL A 57 14.19 6.63 -3.74
C VAL A 57 15.49 7.41 -3.74
N GLN A 58 15.54 8.47 -4.52
CA GLN A 58 16.63 9.44 -4.54
C GLN A 58 16.06 10.81 -4.14
N ASP A 59 16.36 11.24 -2.92
CA ASP A 59 15.92 12.54 -2.40
C ASP A 59 17.10 13.50 -2.30
N ALA A 60 17.33 14.23 -3.38
CA ALA A 60 18.45 15.15 -3.50
C ALA A 60 18.40 16.35 -2.54
N ALA A 61 17.21 16.72 -2.12
CA ALA A 61 16.97 17.96 -1.37
C ALA A 61 16.39 17.72 0.04
N GLY A 62 16.20 16.45 0.44
CA GLY A 62 15.48 16.14 1.66
C GLY A 62 14.01 16.57 1.61
N ALA A 63 13.45 16.68 0.41
CA ALA A 63 12.12 17.24 0.17
C ALA A 63 11.00 16.36 0.74
N ILE A 64 11.21 15.05 0.75
CA ILE A 64 10.25 14.08 1.33
C ILE A 64 10.42 13.98 2.85
N GLY A 65 11.59 14.38 3.34
CA GLY A 65 12.02 14.20 4.73
C GLY A 65 12.38 12.75 5.07
N ALA A 66 12.82 12.52 6.29
CA ALA A 66 13.26 11.20 6.71
C ALA A 66 12.10 10.19 6.72
N PHE A 67 12.30 9.05 6.09
CA PHE A 67 11.41 7.89 6.25
C PHE A 67 11.67 7.22 7.58
N THR A 68 10.61 6.85 8.29
CA THR A 68 10.66 6.19 9.61
C THR A 68 10.50 4.68 9.50
N GLY A 69 10.08 4.17 8.32
CA GLY A 69 9.79 2.75 8.11
C GLY A 69 8.37 2.33 8.52
N SER A 70 7.46 3.29 8.69
CA SER A 70 6.06 3.01 9.04
C SER A 70 5.06 3.71 8.12
N GLU A 71 5.55 4.36 7.08
CA GLU A 71 4.73 5.11 6.14
C GLU A 71 3.79 4.20 5.36
N GLN A 72 2.58 4.69 5.14
CA GLN A 72 1.67 4.10 4.16
C GLN A 72 1.91 4.75 2.80
N LEU A 73 1.94 3.92 1.77
CA LEU A 73 2.08 4.38 0.39
C LEU A 73 0.87 3.96 -0.42
N LYS A 74 0.39 4.88 -1.24
CA LYS A 74 -0.54 4.59 -2.32
C LYS A 74 0.23 4.68 -3.63
N ILE A 75 0.31 3.56 -4.34
CA ILE A 75 1.05 3.44 -5.61
C ILE A 75 0.03 3.14 -6.70
N GLN A 76 -0.03 4.00 -7.70
CA GLN A 76 -0.88 3.82 -8.88
C GLN A 76 0.01 3.51 -10.08
N LEU A 77 -0.25 2.40 -10.75
CA LEU A 77 0.36 2.02 -12.01
C LEU A 77 -0.70 2.13 -13.10
N VAL A 78 -0.45 3.00 -14.05
CA VAL A 78 -1.38 3.28 -15.15
C VAL A 78 -0.69 3.06 -16.48
N SER A 79 -1.27 2.24 -17.33
CA SER A 79 -0.93 2.08 -18.73
C SER A 79 -2.23 1.88 -19.53
N PRO A 80 -2.20 1.85 -20.87
CA PRO A 80 -3.39 1.59 -21.68
C PRO A 80 -4.12 0.27 -21.35
N ILE A 81 -3.41 -0.68 -20.74
CA ILE A 81 -3.94 -2.03 -20.41
C ILE A 81 -3.90 -2.35 -18.92
N ILE A 82 -3.27 -1.50 -18.11
CA ILE A 82 -3.13 -1.71 -16.66
C ILE A 82 -3.57 -0.45 -15.95
N ASP A 83 -4.52 -0.58 -15.04
CA ASP A 83 -4.87 0.44 -14.05
C ASP A 83 -4.97 -0.26 -12.70
N ARG A 84 -3.89 -0.17 -11.92
CA ARG A 84 -3.81 -0.80 -10.61
C ARG A 84 -3.38 0.18 -9.53
N THR A 85 -4.02 0.07 -8.39
CA THR A 85 -3.69 0.83 -7.18
C THR A 85 -3.32 -0.13 -6.06
N TYR A 86 -2.14 0.08 -5.50
CA TYR A 86 -1.63 -0.67 -4.35
C TYR A 86 -1.66 0.22 -3.12
N PHE A 87 -2.09 -0.35 -2.00
CA PHE A 87 -1.96 0.24 -0.67
C PHE A 87 -0.99 -0.62 0.11
N VAL A 88 0.19 -0.08 0.36
CA VAL A 88 1.28 -0.79 1.02
C VAL A 88 1.84 0.03 2.18
N ARG A 89 2.56 -0.64 3.06
CA ARG A 89 3.27 -0.02 4.16
C ARG A 89 4.75 -0.32 4.05
N SER A 90 5.56 0.69 4.24
CA SER A 90 7.00 0.51 4.43
C SER A 90 7.24 -0.21 5.75
N TYR A 91 8.07 -1.22 5.76
CA TYR A 91 8.45 -1.96 6.96
C TYR A 91 9.96 -1.98 7.18
N GLU A 92 10.73 -1.66 6.15
CA GLU A 92 12.18 -1.68 6.23
C GLU A 92 12.81 -0.66 5.28
N ILE A 93 13.88 -0.02 5.75
CA ILE A 93 14.77 0.80 4.95
C ILE A 93 16.08 0.02 4.84
N VAL A 94 16.33 -0.59 3.66
CA VAL A 94 17.43 -1.57 3.49
C VAL A 94 18.78 -0.92 3.38
N SER A 95 18.87 0.23 2.71
CA SER A 95 20.14 0.91 2.53
C SER A 95 19.93 2.41 2.44
N ARG A 96 20.85 3.14 3.03
CA ARG A 96 20.98 4.57 2.86
C ARG A 96 22.38 4.84 2.36
N VAL A 97 22.50 5.20 1.10
CA VAL A 97 23.77 5.55 0.48
C VAL A 97 23.75 7.03 0.18
N ARG A 98 24.75 7.74 0.64
CA ARG A 98 24.97 9.12 0.22
C ARG A 98 25.84 9.09 -1.01
N ASP A 99 25.30 9.53 -2.12
CA ASP A 99 26.05 9.66 -3.37
C ASP A 99 27.17 10.71 -3.22
N THR A 100 28.17 10.64 -4.10
CA THR A 100 29.28 11.61 -4.20
C THR A 100 28.82 13.04 -4.45
N SER A 101 27.60 13.21 -5.01
CA SER A 101 26.91 14.48 -5.16
C SER A 101 26.22 14.98 -3.88
N GLY A 102 26.26 14.21 -2.78
CA GLY A 102 25.61 14.53 -1.52
C GLY A 102 24.12 14.17 -1.46
N GLN A 103 23.59 13.47 -2.49
CA GLN A 103 22.21 13.03 -2.55
C GLN A 103 22.00 11.77 -1.72
N ASP A 104 20.94 11.75 -0.91
CA ASP A 104 20.55 10.57 -0.17
C ASP A 104 19.74 9.61 -1.07
N MET A 105 20.22 8.39 -1.22
CA MET A 105 19.55 7.31 -1.92
C MET A 105 19.21 6.20 -0.92
N PHE A 106 18.01 5.69 -0.94
CA PHE A 106 17.59 4.61 -0.05
C PHE A 106 16.57 3.70 -0.74
N MET A 107 16.52 2.46 -0.28
CA MET A 107 15.56 1.47 -0.74
C MET A 107 14.55 1.20 0.36
N LEU A 108 13.26 1.28 0.02
CA LEU A 108 12.15 0.93 0.88
C LEU A 108 11.62 -0.43 0.50
N ASN A 109 11.56 -1.34 1.44
CA ASN A 109 10.79 -2.57 1.34
C ASN A 109 9.39 -2.31 1.90
N CYS A 110 8.38 -2.59 1.09
CA CYS A 110 6.99 -2.39 1.42
C CYS A 110 6.21 -3.69 1.24
N CYS A 111 5.18 -3.90 2.05
CA CYS A 111 4.24 -5.01 1.90
C CYS A 111 2.80 -4.50 1.99
N SER A 112 1.83 -5.36 1.66
CA SER A 112 0.41 -5.01 1.75
C SER A 112 0.06 -4.46 3.14
N ASP A 113 -0.69 -3.36 3.19
CA ASP A 113 -1.12 -2.74 4.46
C ASP A 113 -1.97 -3.71 5.30
N GLU A 114 -2.77 -4.56 4.64
CA GLU A 114 -3.55 -5.59 5.29
C GLU A 114 -2.70 -6.65 5.99
N PHE A 115 -1.55 -7.03 5.39
CA PHE A 115 -0.63 -7.98 5.99
C PHE A 115 -0.06 -7.44 7.31
N VAL A 116 0.42 -6.19 7.31
CA VAL A 116 0.92 -5.55 8.53
C VAL A 116 -0.16 -5.43 9.60
N LYS A 117 -1.38 -5.05 9.21
CA LYS A 117 -2.50 -4.95 10.15
C LYS A 117 -2.89 -6.29 10.75
N ASN A 118 -2.83 -7.38 9.96
CA ASN A 118 -3.10 -8.72 10.47
C ASN A 118 -2.08 -9.13 11.53
N GLU A 119 -0.80 -8.82 11.33
CA GLU A 119 0.24 -9.09 12.32
C GLU A 119 0.04 -8.30 13.63
N ILE A 120 -0.46 -7.06 13.52
CA ILE A 120 -0.68 -6.20 14.69
C ILE A 120 -1.97 -6.55 15.42
N ASN A 121 -3.07 -6.78 14.69
CA ASN A 121 -4.41 -6.84 15.27
C ASN A 121 -4.86 -8.25 15.62
N ASN A 122 -4.17 -9.29 15.15
CA ASN A 122 -4.49 -10.70 15.40
C ASN A 122 -5.99 -11.00 15.38
N VAL A 123 -6.54 -11.39 14.25
CA VAL A 123 -7.96 -11.70 14.07
C VAL A 123 -8.42 -12.96 14.82
N PHE A 124 -7.56 -13.54 15.65
CA PHE A 124 -7.84 -14.80 16.36
C PHE A 124 -8.85 -14.66 17.50
N GLY A 125 -9.84 -15.54 17.52
CA GLY A 125 -10.60 -15.89 18.74
C GLY A 125 -11.80 -15.01 19.07
N HIS A 126 -12.26 -14.13 18.17
CA HIS A 126 -13.37 -13.23 18.46
C HIS A 126 -14.68 -13.54 17.73
N SER A 127 -14.80 -14.69 17.09
CA SER A 127 -15.92 -15.02 16.20
C SER A 127 -17.31 -14.91 16.88
N HIS A 128 -17.47 -15.44 18.08
CA HIS A 128 -18.76 -15.45 18.75
C HIS A 128 -19.26 -14.08 19.23
N VAL A 129 -18.34 -13.24 19.72
CA VAL A 129 -18.70 -11.96 20.33
C VAL A 129 -18.87 -10.87 19.25
N VAL A 130 -18.13 -10.99 18.16
CA VAL A 130 -18.07 -9.94 17.13
C VAL A 130 -19.09 -10.15 16.02
N PHE A 131 -19.39 -11.41 15.68
CA PHE A 131 -20.25 -11.73 14.53
C PHE A 131 -21.68 -12.16 14.90
N GLY A 132 -22.03 -12.17 16.18
CA GLY A 132 -23.44 -12.26 16.63
C GLY A 132 -24.15 -13.59 16.37
N GLY A 133 -23.44 -14.69 16.24
CA GLY A 133 -24.00 -16.05 16.29
C GLY A 133 -24.37 -16.64 14.94
N LYS A 134 -25.36 -16.14 14.21
CA LYS A 134 -25.76 -16.65 12.89
C LYS A 134 -25.51 -15.59 11.82
N THR A 135 -24.33 -15.59 11.26
CA THR A 135 -23.94 -14.61 10.23
C THR A 135 -23.52 -15.36 8.96
N GLU A 136 -23.85 -14.80 7.81
CA GLU A 136 -23.41 -15.33 6.53
C GLU A 136 -21.89 -15.23 6.40
N SER A 137 -21.24 -16.26 5.85
CA SER A 137 -19.78 -16.28 5.70
C SER A 137 -19.25 -15.10 4.90
N SER A 138 -19.97 -14.66 3.87
CA SER A 138 -19.65 -13.46 3.10
C SER A 138 -19.64 -12.20 3.96
N GLU A 139 -20.59 -12.04 4.88
CA GLU A 139 -20.65 -10.90 5.78
C GLU A 139 -19.50 -10.91 6.78
N ILE A 140 -19.12 -12.09 7.29
CA ILE A 140 -17.94 -12.23 8.17
C ILE A 140 -16.67 -11.82 7.45
N VAL A 141 -16.46 -12.31 6.23
CA VAL A 141 -15.31 -11.93 5.39
C VAL A 141 -15.29 -10.42 5.16
N LYS A 142 -16.42 -9.82 4.84
CA LYS A 142 -16.53 -8.37 4.65
C LYS A 142 -16.18 -7.59 5.91
N GLN A 143 -16.69 -8.02 7.08
CA GLN A 143 -16.36 -7.38 8.35
C GLN A 143 -14.87 -7.49 8.68
N VAL A 144 -14.26 -8.68 8.53
CA VAL A 144 -12.83 -8.86 8.76
C VAL A 144 -11.99 -7.96 7.85
N LEU A 145 -12.39 -7.80 6.59
CA LEU A 145 -11.65 -6.98 5.64
C LEU A 145 -11.83 -5.48 5.85
N GLN A 146 -13.03 -5.02 6.21
CA GLN A 146 -13.38 -3.59 6.22
C GLN A 146 -13.41 -2.95 7.61
N ASP A 147 -13.70 -3.70 8.69
CA ASP A 147 -13.82 -3.11 10.02
C ASP A 147 -12.46 -2.59 10.50
N LYS A 148 -12.49 -1.40 11.11
CA LYS A 148 -11.29 -0.74 11.66
C LYS A 148 -10.63 -1.52 12.80
N ARG A 149 -11.34 -2.43 13.44
CA ARG A 149 -10.79 -3.31 14.49
C ARG A 149 -9.93 -4.43 13.92
N PHE A 150 -10.05 -4.70 12.62
CA PHE A 150 -9.34 -5.75 11.91
C PHE A 150 -8.44 -5.18 10.82
N LEU A 151 -8.66 -5.56 9.56
CA LEU A 151 -7.76 -5.23 8.47
C LEU A 151 -7.95 -3.82 7.90
N GLN A 152 -9.15 -3.26 8.04
CA GLN A 152 -9.49 -1.92 7.52
C GLN A 152 -8.97 -1.72 6.09
N SER A 153 -9.22 -2.71 5.21
CA SER A 153 -8.77 -2.67 3.83
C SER A 153 -9.41 -1.51 3.07
N LYS A 154 -8.61 -0.84 2.25
CA LYS A 154 -9.05 0.23 1.35
C LYS A 154 -9.34 -0.29 -0.06
N LYS A 155 -9.22 -1.60 -0.27
CA LYS A 155 -9.47 -2.25 -1.56
C LYS A 155 -10.97 -2.42 -1.79
N ASN A 156 -11.36 -2.41 -3.06
CA ASN A 156 -12.71 -2.81 -3.44
C ASN A 156 -12.87 -4.31 -3.21
N ILE A 157 -13.95 -4.70 -2.54
CA ILE A 157 -14.23 -6.08 -2.21
C ILE A 157 -15.46 -6.51 -2.99
N PHE A 158 -15.31 -7.57 -3.76
CA PHE A 158 -16.41 -8.23 -4.49
C PHE A 158 -16.64 -9.58 -3.83
N LEU A 159 -17.80 -9.75 -3.19
CA LEU A 159 -18.18 -10.98 -2.51
C LEU A 159 -19.49 -11.48 -3.09
N GLU A 160 -19.59 -12.76 -3.34
CA GLU A 160 -20.85 -13.44 -3.59
C GLU A 160 -21.56 -13.72 -2.26
N GLU A 161 -22.86 -13.51 -2.20
CA GLU A 161 -23.64 -13.82 -1.02
C GLU A 161 -23.66 -15.32 -0.78
N THR A 162 -23.40 -15.73 0.45
CA THR A 162 -23.47 -17.13 0.84
C THR A 162 -24.90 -17.46 1.30
N ILE A 163 -25.47 -18.51 0.74
CA ILE A 163 -26.86 -18.95 1.03
C ILE A 163 -26.95 -19.60 2.42
N ASN A 164 -25.87 -20.21 2.89
CA ASN A 164 -25.85 -20.92 4.16
C ASN A 164 -25.31 -20.05 5.29
N LYS A 165 -26.15 -19.83 6.30
CA LYS A 165 -25.74 -19.21 7.56
C LYS A 165 -24.97 -20.20 8.39
N GLN A 166 -23.72 -19.93 8.66
CA GLN A 166 -22.91 -20.72 9.56
C GLN A 166 -23.03 -20.20 11.01
N GLN A 167 -23.02 -21.13 11.93
CA GLN A 167 -22.98 -20.84 13.35
C GLN A 167 -21.52 -21.03 13.80
N PHE A 168 -20.87 -19.97 14.25
CA PHE A 168 -19.51 -19.97 14.77
C PHE A 168 -19.51 -19.89 16.28
#